data_d653385bc1f18e11ddf733a497bc1ff5
#
_entry.id   d653385bc1f18e11ddf733a497bc1ff5
#
_cell.length_a   1.000
_cell.length_b   1.000
_cell.length_c   1.000
_cell.angle_alpha   90.00
_cell.angle_beta   90.00
_cell.angle_gamma   90.00
#
_symmetry.space_group_name_H-M   'P 1'
#
loop_
_entity.id
_entity.type
_entity.pdbx_description
1 polymer ?
#
loop_
_entity_poly.entity_id
_entity_poly.type
_entity_poly.pdbx_seq_one_letter_code
_entity_poly.pdbx_strand_id
1 'polypeptide(L)'
;MRRLLPAANVVLLTAAVFVFLMVPRGRWGQIGGDIVAGAAYLLNWRLADRFTHPDPTMPPSPVQHFWSLAVEEQYYLIWPLLILLAVALAKVSGARLKPVLATALGLLAAGSLAWSVTTTVGAQSPAFFQTTTRIWELAVGAGVAMSVGVWARLPRPVTVVLGWAGLAAVLVACLSFTPMMDFPGYTAALPVLGTAAVIAAGCAATRGGAGTLLGIAPLRWIGALSYSLYLWHWPMLAIAATYWGPLSTSTGLLVIALSVAPAWLTFHFVENRIRYSGRVSQSPRLALGIGAGFSALGALAGVALLLAS
;
A
#
# COMPACT_ATOMS: atom_id res chain seq x y z
N MET A 1 1.58 -11.97 4.87
CA MET A 1 2.33 -12.88 4.00
C MET A 1 1.46 -13.88 3.21
N ARG A 2 0.65 -14.77 3.78
CA ARG A 2 -0.17 -15.76 3.03
C ARG A 2 -1.17 -15.16 2.02
N ARG A 3 -1.64 -13.95 2.26
CA ARG A 3 -2.55 -13.23 1.38
C ARG A 3 -1.81 -12.45 0.30
N LEU A 4 -0.74 -11.76 0.67
CA LEU A 4 -0.12 -10.72 -0.14
C LEU A 4 0.92 -11.29 -1.12
N LEU A 5 1.87 -12.10 -0.61
CA LEU A 5 3.02 -12.58 -1.39
C LEU A 5 2.65 -13.35 -2.67
N PRO A 6 1.72 -14.33 -2.67
CA PRO A 6 1.45 -15.10 -3.87
C PRO A 6 0.86 -14.26 -5.00
N ALA A 7 -0.14 -13.41 -4.69
CA ALA A 7 -0.78 -12.56 -5.68
C ALA A 7 0.18 -11.52 -6.25
N ALA A 8 1.00 -10.88 -5.40
CA ALA A 8 2.01 -9.91 -5.81
C ALA A 8 3.01 -10.54 -6.80
N ASN A 9 3.51 -11.74 -6.50
CA ASN A 9 4.48 -12.39 -7.37
C ASN A 9 3.88 -12.90 -8.70
N VAL A 10 2.61 -13.28 -8.74
CA VAL A 10 1.92 -13.56 -10.02
C VAL A 10 1.97 -12.33 -10.91
N VAL A 11 1.72 -11.13 -10.37
CA VAL A 11 1.75 -9.89 -11.14
C VAL A 11 3.18 -9.53 -11.56
N LEU A 12 4.19 -9.71 -10.69
CA LEU A 12 5.61 -9.51 -11.04
C LEU A 12 6.06 -10.43 -12.18
N LEU A 13 5.68 -11.72 -12.12
CA LEU A 13 5.98 -12.69 -13.18
C LEU A 13 5.29 -12.33 -14.49
N THR A 14 4.01 -11.95 -14.44
CA THR A 14 3.27 -11.50 -15.63
C THR A 14 3.88 -10.24 -16.21
N ALA A 15 4.29 -9.28 -15.37
CA ALA A 15 5.00 -8.09 -15.81
C ALA A 15 6.34 -8.42 -16.48
N ALA A 16 7.11 -9.36 -15.92
CA ALA A 16 8.37 -9.82 -16.51
C ALA A 16 8.16 -10.44 -17.90
N VAL A 17 7.17 -11.33 -18.05
CA VAL A 17 6.80 -11.96 -19.33
C VAL A 17 6.37 -10.87 -20.33
N PHE A 18 5.55 -9.93 -19.91
CA PHE A 18 5.14 -8.82 -20.77
C PHE A 18 6.34 -7.99 -21.24
N VAL A 19 7.23 -7.63 -20.33
CA VAL A 19 8.44 -6.85 -20.65
C VAL A 19 9.31 -7.61 -21.65
N PHE A 20 9.51 -8.91 -21.45
CA PHE A 20 10.29 -9.74 -22.38
C PHE A 20 9.69 -9.78 -23.78
N LEU A 21 8.36 -9.87 -23.91
CA LEU A 21 7.67 -10.02 -25.19
C LEU A 21 7.47 -8.68 -25.93
N MET A 22 7.29 -7.59 -25.20
CA MET A 22 6.66 -6.39 -25.72
C MET A 22 7.45 -5.10 -25.52
N VAL A 23 8.44 -5.08 -24.62
CA VAL A 23 9.20 -3.86 -24.30
C VAL A 23 10.57 -3.92 -24.97
N PRO A 24 11.07 -2.82 -25.57
CA PRO A 24 12.41 -2.76 -26.15
C PRO A 24 13.49 -3.13 -25.14
N ARG A 25 14.52 -3.88 -25.58
CA ARG A 25 15.61 -4.39 -24.73
C ARG A 25 16.31 -3.31 -23.91
N GLY A 26 16.50 -2.11 -24.45
CA GLY A 26 17.13 -1.01 -23.73
C GLY A 26 16.45 -0.61 -22.41
N ARG A 27 15.24 -1.11 -22.14
CA ARG A 27 14.51 -0.89 -20.86
C ARG A 27 14.54 -2.09 -19.92
N TRP A 28 15.01 -3.26 -20.39
CA TRP A 28 14.95 -4.50 -19.59
C TRP A 28 15.78 -4.40 -18.31
N GLY A 29 16.96 -3.79 -18.38
CA GLY A 29 17.83 -3.60 -17.21
C GLY A 29 17.14 -2.79 -16.10
N GLN A 30 16.49 -1.68 -16.47
CA GLN A 30 15.76 -0.87 -15.49
C GLN A 30 14.59 -1.64 -14.88
N ILE A 31 13.71 -2.21 -15.73
CA ILE A 31 12.48 -2.88 -15.27
C ILE A 31 12.83 -4.19 -14.54
N GLY A 32 13.83 -4.93 -14.99
CA GLY A 32 14.33 -6.12 -14.31
C GLY A 32 14.79 -5.80 -12.89
N GLY A 33 15.57 -4.72 -12.73
CA GLY A 33 15.97 -4.23 -11.41
C GLY A 33 14.79 -3.79 -10.53
N ASP A 34 13.75 -3.22 -11.13
CA ASP A 34 12.52 -2.85 -10.42
C ASP A 34 11.72 -4.09 -9.98
N ILE A 35 11.67 -5.14 -10.80
CA ILE A 35 11.03 -6.42 -10.45
C ILE A 35 11.79 -7.09 -9.30
N VAL A 36 13.13 -7.14 -9.34
CA VAL A 36 13.95 -7.66 -8.24
C VAL A 36 13.68 -6.89 -6.95
N ALA A 37 13.74 -5.56 -7.01
CA ALA A 37 13.47 -4.71 -5.86
C ALA A 37 12.03 -4.85 -5.35
N GLY A 38 11.04 -5.02 -6.26
CA GLY A 38 9.65 -5.29 -5.93
C GLY A 38 9.45 -6.62 -5.20
N ALA A 39 10.10 -7.69 -5.69
CA ALA A 39 10.07 -9.02 -5.05
C ALA A 39 10.75 -9.04 -3.67
N ALA A 40 11.74 -8.17 -3.47
CA ALA A 40 12.44 -7.96 -2.20
C ALA A 40 11.77 -6.91 -1.28
N TYR A 41 10.67 -6.28 -1.71
CA TYR A 41 10.01 -5.18 -0.99
C TYR A 41 10.94 -3.98 -0.68
N LEU A 42 11.81 -3.64 -1.64
CA LEU A 42 12.77 -2.53 -1.58
C LEU A 42 12.57 -1.51 -2.72
N LEU A 43 11.54 -1.68 -3.54
CA LEU A 43 11.32 -0.84 -4.73
C LEU A 43 11.10 0.64 -4.37
N ASN A 44 10.54 0.92 -3.22
CA ASN A 44 10.33 2.28 -2.74
C ASN A 44 11.67 3.05 -2.58
N TRP A 45 12.70 2.41 -2.04
CA TRP A 45 14.03 3.02 -1.91
C TRP A 45 14.72 3.20 -3.26
N ARG A 46 14.60 2.22 -4.16
CA ARG A 46 15.11 2.32 -5.52
C ARG A 46 14.44 3.45 -6.31
N LEU A 47 13.14 3.67 -6.10
CA LEU A 47 12.44 4.80 -6.71
C LEU A 47 12.82 6.13 -6.06
N ALA A 48 12.96 6.18 -4.72
CA ALA A 48 13.42 7.38 -4.04
C ALA A 48 14.79 7.85 -4.58
N ASP A 49 15.72 6.94 -4.78
CA ASP A 49 17.03 7.22 -5.39
C ASP A 49 16.89 7.75 -6.83
N ARG A 50 16.07 7.09 -7.66
CA ARG A 50 15.80 7.51 -9.04
C ARG A 50 15.19 8.90 -9.12
N PHE A 51 14.27 9.24 -8.23
CA PHE A 51 13.62 10.55 -8.18
C PHE A 51 14.52 11.66 -7.59
N THR A 52 15.66 11.31 -7.03
CA THR A 52 16.72 12.29 -6.71
C THR A 52 17.39 12.82 -7.97
N HIS A 53 17.47 12.01 -9.03
CA HIS A 53 18.02 12.37 -10.34
C HIS A 53 17.00 11.96 -11.43
N PRO A 54 15.90 12.70 -11.60
CA PRO A 54 14.84 12.28 -12.50
C PRO A 54 15.27 12.40 -13.97
N ASP A 55 15.03 11.33 -14.73
CA ASP A 55 15.09 11.35 -16.19
C ASP A 55 13.65 11.46 -16.73
N PRO A 56 13.26 12.66 -17.24
CA PRO A 56 11.91 12.90 -17.72
C PRO A 56 11.58 12.12 -19.01
N THR A 57 12.59 11.58 -19.68
CA THR A 57 12.39 10.79 -20.92
C THR A 57 12.03 9.34 -20.61
N MET A 58 12.22 8.91 -19.39
CA MET A 58 12.05 7.52 -18.98
C MET A 58 10.61 7.25 -18.54
N PRO A 59 9.83 6.45 -19.30
CA PRO A 59 8.45 6.16 -18.93
C PRO A 59 8.40 5.31 -17.63
N PRO A 60 7.31 5.41 -16.86
CA PRO A 60 7.14 4.67 -15.62
C PRO A 60 7.29 3.16 -15.80
N SER A 61 7.84 2.50 -14.78
CA SER A 61 7.95 1.05 -14.75
C SER A 61 6.57 0.40 -14.58
N PRO A 62 6.29 -0.73 -15.27
CA PRO A 62 5.03 -1.47 -15.11
C PRO A 62 4.80 -1.97 -13.67
N VAL A 63 5.83 -2.07 -12.86
CA VAL A 63 5.74 -2.51 -11.47
C VAL A 63 5.95 -1.38 -10.46
N GLN A 64 5.98 -0.12 -10.91
CA GLN A 64 6.27 1.03 -10.06
C GLN A 64 5.39 1.09 -8.80
N HIS A 65 4.11 0.77 -8.90
CA HIS A 65 3.15 0.82 -7.78
C HIS A 65 3.50 -0.13 -6.62
N PHE A 66 4.39 -1.10 -6.80
CA PHE A 66 4.88 -1.98 -5.72
C PHE A 66 5.65 -1.21 -4.63
N TRP A 67 6.01 0.04 -4.86
CA TRP A 67 6.63 0.88 -3.83
C TRP A 67 5.79 0.98 -2.55
N SER A 68 4.47 1.12 -2.68
CA SER A 68 3.60 1.24 -1.51
C SER A 68 3.49 -0.06 -0.74
N LEU A 69 3.50 -1.22 -1.44
CA LEU A 69 3.56 -2.53 -0.80
C LEU A 69 4.89 -2.71 -0.04
N ALA A 70 5.99 -2.18 -0.60
CA ALA A 70 7.28 -2.21 0.09
C ALA A 70 7.23 -1.42 1.40
N VAL A 71 6.64 -0.23 1.41
CA VAL A 71 6.43 0.57 2.63
C VAL A 71 5.59 -0.19 3.65
N GLU A 72 4.50 -0.82 3.21
CA GLU A 72 3.59 -1.57 4.07
C GLU A 72 4.26 -2.79 4.71
N GLU A 73 5.00 -3.59 3.95
CA GLU A 73 5.69 -4.78 4.46
C GLU A 73 6.86 -4.42 5.38
N GLN A 74 7.58 -3.32 5.10
CA GLN A 74 8.59 -2.78 6.01
C GLN A 74 7.96 -2.34 7.34
N TYR A 75 6.79 -1.73 7.32
CA TYR A 75 6.06 -1.40 8.53
C TYR A 75 5.64 -2.65 9.31
N TYR A 76 5.17 -3.70 8.62
CA TYR A 76 4.83 -4.99 9.27
C TYR A 76 6.03 -5.66 9.94
N LEU A 77 7.25 -5.38 9.49
CA LEU A 77 8.46 -5.83 10.15
C LEU A 77 8.79 -4.97 11.38
N ILE A 78 8.64 -3.64 11.28
CA ILE A 78 8.95 -2.69 12.35
C ILE A 78 7.94 -2.82 13.51
N TRP A 79 6.67 -3.03 13.21
CA TRP A 79 5.60 -3.02 14.20
C TRP A 79 5.75 -4.06 15.33
N PRO A 80 6.03 -5.34 15.07
CA PRO A 80 6.30 -6.31 16.12
C PRO A 80 7.51 -5.93 16.98
N LEU A 81 8.56 -5.39 16.37
CA LEU A 81 9.76 -4.95 17.10
C LEU A 81 9.45 -3.78 18.04
N LEU A 82 8.64 -2.82 17.61
CA LEU A 82 8.16 -1.72 18.44
C LEU A 82 7.34 -2.24 19.64
N ILE A 83 6.46 -3.20 19.42
CA ILE A 83 5.67 -3.82 20.50
C ILE A 83 6.58 -4.56 21.48
N LEU A 84 7.55 -5.35 21.00
CA LEU A 84 8.49 -6.07 21.87
C LEU A 84 9.33 -5.10 22.71
N LEU A 85 9.81 -4.01 22.09
CA LEU A 85 10.54 -2.95 22.79
C LEU A 85 9.66 -2.30 23.87
N ALA A 86 8.41 -1.96 23.53
CA ALA A 86 7.47 -1.38 24.49
C ALA A 86 7.18 -2.31 25.65
N VAL A 87 7.07 -3.63 25.40
CA VAL A 87 6.91 -4.65 26.45
C VAL A 87 8.15 -4.71 27.35
N ALA A 88 9.35 -4.70 26.78
CA ALA A 88 10.60 -4.70 27.53
C ALA A 88 10.73 -3.43 28.42
N LEU A 89 10.47 -2.27 27.83
CA LEU A 89 10.49 -0.99 28.57
C LEU A 89 9.46 -0.95 29.70
N ALA A 90 8.24 -1.41 29.45
CA ALA A 90 7.19 -1.47 30.47
C ALA A 90 7.58 -2.39 31.64
N LYS A 91 8.21 -3.53 31.35
CA LYS A 91 8.70 -4.45 32.39
C LYS A 91 9.82 -3.83 33.24
N VAL A 92 10.80 -3.19 32.61
CA VAL A 92 11.95 -2.57 33.31
C VAL A 92 11.52 -1.36 34.12
N SER A 93 10.62 -0.53 33.61
CA SER A 93 10.15 0.68 34.28
C SER A 93 9.02 0.45 35.29
N GLY A 94 8.42 -0.74 35.32
CA GLY A 94 7.20 -1.00 36.13
C GLY A 94 5.95 -0.31 35.58
N ALA A 95 6.03 0.31 34.41
CA ALA A 95 4.93 1.04 33.80
C ALA A 95 3.92 0.10 33.12
N ARG A 96 2.69 0.60 32.93
CA ARG A 96 1.68 -0.12 32.14
C ARG A 96 2.03 -0.13 30.66
N LEU A 97 1.88 -1.27 29.99
CA LEU A 97 2.22 -1.43 28.56
C LEU A 97 1.49 -0.43 27.64
N LYS A 98 0.19 -0.23 27.87
CA LYS A 98 -0.64 0.62 26.99
C LYS A 98 -0.13 2.06 26.90
N PRO A 99 0.17 2.81 27.97
CA PRO A 99 0.74 4.14 27.87
C PRO A 99 2.15 4.13 27.24
N VAL A 100 3.02 3.16 27.56
CA VAL A 100 4.36 3.06 26.96
C VAL A 100 4.25 2.90 25.45
N LEU A 101 3.39 2.01 24.98
CA LEU A 101 3.17 1.80 23.55
C LEU A 101 2.55 3.03 22.88
N ALA A 102 1.58 3.70 23.52
CA ALA A 102 0.97 4.91 23.01
C ALA A 102 1.99 6.06 22.87
N THR A 103 2.87 6.23 23.87
CA THR A 103 3.96 7.23 23.82
C THR A 103 4.96 6.91 22.70
N ALA A 104 5.41 5.66 22.60
CA ALA A 104 6.34 5.23 21.55
C ALA A 104 5.73 5.45 20.15
N LEU A 105 4.46 5.07 19.95
CA LEU A 105 3.73 5.29 18.72
C LEU A 105 3.57 6.78 18.39
N GLY A 106 3.22 7.58 19.40
CA GLY A 106 3.07 9.04 19.25
C GLY A 106 4.38 9.74 18.87
N LEU A 107 5.49 9.37 19.51
CA LEU A 107 6.82 9.89 19.17
C LEU A 107 7.25 9.47 17.74
N LEU A 108 7.02 8.22 17.38
CA LEU A 108 7.31 7.72 16.04
C LEU A 108 6.48 8.46 14.98
N ALA A 109 5.18 8.65 15.25
CA ALA A 109 4.29 9.38 14.35
C ALA A 109 4.70 10.85 14.21
N ALA A 110 4.97 11.52 15.31
CA ALA A 110 5.39 12.93 15.31
C ALA A 110 6.74 13.13 14.60
N GLY A 111 7.73 12.27 14.88
CA GLY A 111 9.02 12.32 14.21
C GLY A 111 8.92 12.05 12.71
N SER A 112 8.13 11.03 12.30
CA SER A 112 7.90 10.71 10.89
C SER A 112 7.15 11.82 10.17
N LEU A 113 6.13 12.45 10.79
CA LEU A 113 5.40 13.58 10.22
C LEU A 113 6.31 14.82 10.08
N ALA A 114 7.08 15.15 11.11
CA ALA A 114 8.04 16.26 11.05
C ALA A 114 9.05 16.03 9.92
N TRP A 115 9.59 14.82 9.81
CA TRP A 115 10.47 14.43 8.70
C TRP A 115 9.78 14.55 7.35
N SER A 116 8.54 14.08 7.23
CA SER A 116 7.74 14.20 6.03
C SER A 116 7.56 15.65 5.59
N VAL A 117 7.20 16.53 6.53
CA VAL A 117 6.98 17.98 6.24
C VAL A 117 8.28 18.66 5.82
N THR A 118 9.40 18.36 6.49
CA THR A 118 10.68 19.03 6.22
C THR A 118 11.36 18.55 4.94
N THR A 119 11.13 17.30 4.53
CA THR A 119 11.78 16.69 3.35
C THR A 119 10.92 16.75 2.09
N THR A 120 9.62 17.01 2.21
CA THR A 120 8.74 17.19 1.05
C THR A 120 8.89 18.60 0.53
N VAL A 121 9.71 18.78 -0.50
CA VAL A 121 9.93 20.07 -1.17
C VAL A 121 9.73 19.86 -2.67
N GLY A 122 8.76 20.54 -3.23
CA GLY A 122 8.44 20.47 -4.66
C GLY A 122 7.65 19.22 -5.08
N ALA A 123 7.09 19.29 -6.28
CA ALA A 123 6.42 18.17 -6.91
C ALA A 123 7.40 17.03 -7.19
N GLN A 124 6.95 15.78 -7.02
CA GLN A 124 7.75 14.58 -7.25
C GLN A 124 8.97 14.42 -6.32
N SER A 125 8.87 14.89 -5.09
CA SER A 125 9.93 14.70 -4.08
C SER A 125 10.25 13.21 -3.85
N PRO A 126 11.55 12.83 -3.69
CA PRO A 126 11.93 11.49 -3.24
C PRO A 126 11.23 11.05 -1.96
N ALA A 127 10.84 12.01 -1.10
CA ALA A 127 10.05 11.78 0.11
C ALA A 127 8.75 11.01 -0.14
N PHE A 128 8.18 11.09 -1.34
CA PHE A 128 6.98 10.35 -1.74
C PHE A 128 7.14 8.82 -1.57
N PHE A 129 8.33 8.29 -1.83
CA PHE A 129 8.63 6.86 -1.80
C PHE A 129 9.24 6.37 -0.50
N GLN A 130 9.75 7.26 0.35
CA GLN A 130 10.48 6.87 1.56
C GLN A 130 9.52 6.35 2.64
N THR A 131 9.86 5.21 3.24
CA THR A 131 9.11 4.65 4.37
C THR A 131 9.09 5.59 5.57
N THR A 132 10.19 6.28 5.82
CA THR A 132 10.35 7.19 6.96
C THR A 132 9.37 8.37 6.95
N THR A 133 8.96 8.84 5.79
CA THR A 133 7.98 9.93 5.61
C THR A 133 6.53 9.45 5.68
N ARG A 134 6.30 8.12 5.68
CA ARG A 134 4.99 7.49 5.61
C ARG A 134 4.56 6.75 6.89
N ILE A 135 5.51 6.46 7.80
CA ILE A 135 5.23 5.69 9.02
C ILE A 135 4.12 6.34 9.86
N TRP A 136 4.06 7.67 9.93
CA TRP A 136 3.03 8.38 10.69
C TRP A 136 1.61 8.09 10.18
N GLU A 137 1.43 7.88 8.89
CA GLU A 137 0.13 7.56 8.28
C GLU A 137 -0.40 6.22 8.82
N LEU A 138 0.46 5.21 8.86
CA LEU A 138 0.16 3.89 9.42
C LEU A 138 0.03 3.93 10.95
N ALA A 139 0.84 4.78 11.62
CA ALA A 139 0.77 4.98 13.06
C ALA A 139 -0.55 5.60 13.51
N VAL A 140 -1.15 6.50 12.72
CA VAL A 140 -2.51 7.02 12.96
C VAL A 140 -3.52 5.88 12.98
N GLY A 141 -3.47 4.96 12.02
CA GLY A 141 -4.32 3.78 11.99
C GLY A 141 -4.15 2.89 13.23
N ALA A 142 -2.90 2.67 13.66
CA ALA A 142 -2.60 1.94 14.89
C ALA A 142 -3.15 2.65 16.14
N GLY A 143 -3.09 3.99 16.18
CA GLY A 143 -3.69 4.82 17.24
C GLY A 143 -5.22 4.64 17.33
N VAL A 144 -5.90 4.62 16.18
CA VAL A 144 -7.34 4.32 16.13
C VAL A 144 -7.62 2.93 16.68
N ALA A 145 -6.84 1.91 16.30
CA ALA A 145 -7.00 0.55 16.78
C ALA A 145 -6.78 0.43 18.30
N MET A 146 -5.78 1.12 18.88
CA MET A 146 -5.53 1.14 20.31
C MET A 146 -6.64 1.83 21.12
N SER A 147 -7.41 2.71 20.50
CA SER A 147 -8.48 3.51 21.12
C SER A 147 -9.90 3.06 20.72
N VAL A 148 -10.07 1.87 20.15
CA VAL A 148 -11.39 1.31 19.75
C VAL A 148 -12.45 1.45 20.84
N GLY A 149 -12.09 1.18 22.11
CA GLY A 149 -13.03 1.30 23.25
C GLY A 149 -13.55 2.73 23.49
N VAL A 150 -12.81 3.76 23.06
CA VAL A 150 -13.25 5.17 23.10
C VAL A 150 -14.21 5.44 21.95
N TRP A 151 -13.81 5.06 20.74
CA TRP A 151 -14.62 5.27 19.54
C TRP A 151 -15.98 4.58 19.61
N ALA A 152 -16.01 3.34 20.12
CA ALA A 152 -17.24 2.56 20.27
C ALA A 152 -18.26 3.17 21.25
N ARG A 153 -17.83 4.10 22.13
CA ARG A 153 -18.68 4.78 23.12
C ARG A 153 -19.19 6.14 22.68
N LEU A 154 -18.74 6.63 21.50
CA LEU A 154 -19.16 7.94 21.02
C LEU A 154 -20.68 7.99 20.76
N PRO A 155 -21.34 9.13 21.07
CA PRO A 155 -22.74 9.32 20.77
C PRO A 155 -23.02 9.20 19.25
N ARG A 156 -24.18 8.67 18.92
CA ARG A 156 -24.59 8.47 17.52
C ARG A 156 -24.41 9.71 16.63
N PRO A 157 -24.86 10.94 17.00
CA PRO A 157 -24.68 12.09 16.11
C PRO A 157 -23.21 12.37 15.82
N VAL A 158 -22.33 12.22 16.83
CA VAL A 158 -20.89 12.42 16.65
C VAL A 158 -20.30 11.43 15.66
N THR A 159 -20.65 10.15 15.78
CA THR A 159 -20.12 9.10 14.87
C THR A 159 -20.68 9.26 13.45
N VAL A 160 -21.92 9.69 13.28
CA VAL A 160 -22.48 9.98 11.96
C VAL A 160 -21.73 11.14 11.30
N VAL A 161 -21.57 12.26 11.99
CA VAL A 161 -20.84 13.43 11.48
C VAL A 161 -19.39 13.09 11.19
N LEU A 162 -18.70 12.42 12.11
CA LEU A 162 -17.30 12.01 11.96
C LEU A 162 -17.10 11.12 10.73
N GLY A 163 -17.98 10.13 10.53
CA GLY A 163 -17.89 9.22 9.39
C GLY A 163 -18.11 9.91 8.04
N TRP A 164 -19.11 10.78 7.94
CA TRP A 164 -19.38 11.53 6.71
C TRP A 164 -18.33 12.61 6.43
N ALA A 165 -17.87 13.33 7.46
CA ALA A 165 -16.80 14.31 7.32
C ALA A 165 -15.49 13.63 6.89
N GLY A 166 -15.17 12.47 7.47
CA GLY A 166 -14.03 11.66 7.06
C GLY A 166 -14.10 11.19 5.61
N LEU A 167 -15.27 10.70 5.18
CA LEU A 167 -15.47 10.30 3.79
C LEU A 167 -15.39 11.49 2.84
N ALA A 168 -15.97 12.63 3.20
CA ALA A 168 -15.86 13.87 2.42
C ALA A 168 -14.39 14.33 2.30
N ALA A 169 -13.60 14.28 3.38
CA ALA A 169 -12.18 14.61 3.35
C ALA A 169 -11.39 13.73 2.38
N VAL A 170 -11.65 12.41 2.36
CA VAL A 170 -11.04 11.48 1.40
C VAL A 170 -11.46 11.83 -0.03
N LEU A 171 -12.74 12.09 -0.28
CA LEU A 171 -13.24 12.46 -1.61
C LEU A 171 -12.65 13.79 -2.09
N VAL A 172 -12.57 14.78 -1.20
CA VAL A 172 -11.90 16.07 -1.52
C VAL A 172 -10.45 15.84 -1.90
N ALA A 173 -9.70 15.04 -1.13
CA ALA A 173 -8.32 14.70 -1.49
C ALA A 173 -8.23 14.03 -2.87
N CYS A 174 -9.10 13.06 -3.17
CA CYS A 174 -9.13 12.38 -4.47
C CYS A 174 -9.43 13.31 -5.66
N LEU A 175 -10.24 14.34 -5.45
CA LEU A 175 -10.69 15.24 -6.51
C LEU A 175 -9.82 16.50 -6.67
N SER A 176 -9.14 16.94 -5.59
CA SER A 176 -8.40 18.21 -5.57
C SER A 176 -6.88 18.03 -5.64
N PHE A 177 -6.35 16.85 -5.31
CA PHE A 177 -4.90 16.65 -5.33
C PHE A 177 -4.40 16.53 -6.78
N THR A 178 -3.33 17.26 -7.05
CA THR A 178 -2.68 17.29 -8.37
C THR A 178 -1.23 16.84 -8.25
N PRO A 179 -0.60 16.37 -9.34
CA PRO A 179 0.82 16.00 -9.35
C PRO A 179 1.78 17.15 -9.03
N MET A 180 1.28 18.39 -9.05
CA MET A 180 2.07 19.60 -8.77
C MET A 180 2.11 19.97 -7.28
N MET A 181 1.32 19.30 -6.44
CA MET A 181 1.28 19.57 -5.00
C MET A 181 2.46 18.93 -4.28
N ASP A 182 2.91 19.58 -3.23
CA ASP A 182 3.87 19.02 -2.27
C ASP A 182 3.20 17.88 -1.51
N PHE A 183 3.56 16.64 -1.86
CA PHE A 183 3.02 15.43 -1.27
C PHE A 183 4.15 14.42 -1.00
N PRO A 184 4.21 13.75 0.18
CA PRO A 184 3.20 13.66 1.23
C PRO A 184 3.11 14.90 2.16
N GLY A 185 4.18 15.29 2.81
CA GLY A 185 4.19 16.43 3.74
C GLY A 185 2.93 16.52 4.62
N TYR A 186 2.49 17.74 4.88
CA TYR A 186 1.24 17.98 5.62
C TYR A 186 -0.03 17.71 4.78
N THR A 187 0.06 17.73 3.46
CA THR A 187 -1.09 17.49 2.57
C THR A 187 -1.65 16.09 2.73
N ALA A 188 -0.81 15.12 3.05
CA ALA A 188 -1.25 13.75 3.34
C ALA A 188 -2.14 13.65 4.60
N ALA A 189 -2.16 14.68 5.47
CA ALA A 189 -3.01 14.67 6.66
C ALA A 189 -4.51 14.62 6.30
N LEU A 190 -4.92 15.25 5.20
CA LEU A 190 -6.33 15.26 4.79
C LEU A 190 -6.89 13.85 4.53
N PRO A 191 -6.33 13.05 3.62
CA PRO A 191 -6.84 11.69 3.38
C PRO A 191 -6.55 10.74 4.55
N VAL A 192 -5.44 10.87 5.26
CA VAL A 192 -5.09 10.00 6.39
C VAL A 192 -6.05 10.19 7.56
N LEU A 193 -6.26 11.44 8.01
CA LEU A 193 -7.18 11.72 9.10
C LEU A 193 -8.63 11.48 8.68
N GLY A 194 -8.98 11.75 7.41
CA GLY A 194 -10.28 11.42 6.85
C GLY A 194 -10.56 9.91 6.94
N THR A 195 -9.61 9.07 6.52
CA THR A 195 -9.72 7.61 6.62
C THR A 195 -9.79 7.16 8.08
N ALA A 196 -8.96 7.71 8.95
CA ALA A 196 -8.98 7.43 10.39
C ALA A 196 -10.35 7.75 11.01
N ALA A 197 -10.97 8.88 10.62
CA ALA A 197 -12.29 9.28 11.07
C ALA A 197 -13.38 8.31 10.61
N VAL A 198 -13.34 7.83 9.34
CA VAL A 198 -14.27 6.81 8.83
C VAL A 198 -14.14 5.51 9.62
N ILE A 199 -12.90 5.04 9.88
CA ILE A 199 -12.65 3.81 10.65
C ILE A 199 -13.13 3.97 12.10
N ALA A 200 -12.78 5.09 12.75
CA ALA A 200 -13.19 5.39 14.12
C ALA A 200 -14.73 5.44 14.27
N ALA A 201 -15.41 6.09 13.33
CA ALA A 201 -16.87 6.12 13.28
C ALA A 201 -17.46 4.72 13.08
N GLY A 202 -16.83 3.88 12.27
CA GLY A 202 -17.22 2.49 12.03
C GLY A 202 -17.16 1.61 13.28
N CYS A 203 -16.31 1.93 14.27
CA CYS A 203 -16.23 1.20 15.54
C CYS A 203 -17.53 1.25 16.36
N ALA A 204 -18.36 2.28 16.20
CA ALA A 204 -19.66 2.40 16.89
C ALA A 204 -20.83 1.72 16.14
N ALA A 205 -20.59 1.14 14.95
CA ALA A 205 -21.57 0.43 14.12
C ALA A 205 -22.92 1.19 13.95
N THR A 206 -22.86 2.49 13.70
CA THR A 206 -24.01 3.41 13.77
C THR A 206 -24.83 3.40 12.46
N ARG A 207 -26.14 3.19 12.56
CA ARG A 207 -27.04 3.34 11.40
C ARG A 207 -27.07 4.80 10.91
N GLY A 208 -27.03 5.00 9.57
CA GLY A 208 -27.05 6.32 8.93
C GLY A 208 -25.67 6.99 8.83
N GLY A 209 -24.60 6.39 9.36
CA GLY A 209 -23.23 6.82 9.14
C GLY A 209 -22.65 6.36 7.80
N ALA A 210 -21.45 6.81 7.45
CA ALA A 210 -20.74 6.44 6.23
C ALA A 210 -20.59 4.91 6.06
N GLY A 211 -20.50 4.16 7.16
CA GLY A 211 -20.47 2.70 7.17
C GLY A 211 -21.72 2.04 6.55
N THR A 212 -22.87 2.71 6.53
CA THR A 212 -24.09 2.21 5.86
C THR A 212 -23.91 2.21 4.34
N LEU A 213 -23.32 3.26 3.79
CA LEU A 213 -22.97 3.35 2.36
C LEU A 213 -21.86 2.35 2.01
N LEU A 214 -20.76 2.35 2.78
CA LEU A 214 -19.63 1.45 2.53
C LEU A 214 -19.99 -0.03 2.72
N GLY A 215 -21.06 -0.31 3.46
CA GLY A 215 -21.56 -1.65 3.74
C GLY A 215 -22.45 -2.27 2.65
N ILE A 216 -22.81 -1.56 1.58
CA ILE A 216 -23.60 -2.12 0.48
C ILE A 216 -22.82 -3.19 -0.28
N ALA A 217 -23.52 -4.17 -0.84
CA ALA A 217 -22.90 -5.35 -1.46
C ALA A 217 -21.86 -5.01 -2.56
N PRO A 218 -22.10 -4.07 -3.49
CA PRO A 218 -21.10 -3.72 -4.51
C PRO A 218 -19.81 -3.16 -3.91
N LEU A 219 -19.89 -2.25 -2.92
CA LEU A 219 -18.69 -1.66 -2.31
C LEU A 219 -17.93 -2.67 -1.46
N ARG A 220 -18.62 -3.58 -0.77
CA ARG A 220 -17.95 -4.69 -0.07
C ARG A 220 -17.26 -5.65 -1.02
N TRP A 221 -17.85 -5.91 -2.19
CA TRP A 221 -17.24 -6.74 -3.22
C TRP A 221 -15.96 -6.09 -3.78
N ILE A 222 -16.03 -4.79 -4.13
CA ILE A 222 -14.84 -4.03 -4.54
C ILE A 222 -13.77 -4.03 -3.44
N GLY A 223 -14.17 -3.82 -2.18
CA GLY A 223 -13.26 -3.86 -1.04
C GLY A 223 -12.60 -5.22 -0.84
N ALA A 224 -13.32 -6.32 -1.07
CA ALA A 224 -12.75 -7.66 -1.00
C ALA A 224 -11.70 -7.89 -2.10
N LEU A 225 -11.95 -7.37 -3.30
CA LEU A 225 -11.09 -7.49 -4.48
C LEU A 225 -9.96 -6.46 -4.51
N SER A 226 -9.99 -5.43 -3.66
CA SER A 226 -9.18 -4.21 -3.74
C SER A 226 -7.68 -4.47 -3.84
N TYR A 227 -7.16 -5.47 -3.12
CA TYR A 227 -5.74 -5.81 -3.17
C TYR A 227 -5.33 -6.36 -4.55
N SER A 228 -6.05 -7.36 -5.06
CA SER A 228 -5.77 -7.89 -6.40
C SER A 228 -6.01 -6.85 -7.48
N LEU A 229 -7.01 -5.97 -7.32
CA LEU A 229 -7.26 -4.86 -8.24
C LEU A 229 -6.12 -3.83 -8.21
N TYR A 230 -5.60 -3.49 -7.02
CA TYR A 230 -4.42 -2.65 -6.87
C TYR A 230 -3.20 -3.24 -7.57
N LEU A 231 -3.00 -4.55 -7.51
CA LEU A 231 -1.88 -5.21 -8.17
C LEU A 231 -1.97 -5.15 -9.70
N TRP A 232 -3.17 -5.22 -10.28
CA TRP A 232 -3.35 -5.33 -11.72
C TRP A 232 -3.58 -3.99 -12.44
N HIS A 233 -4.15 -2.96 -11.77
CA HIS A 233 -4.52 -1.72 -12.45
C HIS A 233 -3.33 -1.01 -13.09
N TRP A 234 -2.22 -0.91 -12.38
CA TRP A 234 -1.04 -0.17 -12.86
C TRP A 234 -0.30 -0.88 -14.01
N PRO A 235 0.05 -2.19 -13.93
CA PRO A 235 0.61 -2.90 -15.07
C PRO A 235 -0.27 -2.78 -16.31
N MET A 236 -1.59 -2.90 -16.18
CA MET A 236 -2.51 -2.75 -17.31
C MET A 236 -2.44 -1.35 -17.93
N LEU A 237 -2.39 -0.30 -17.11
CA LEU A 237 -2.21 1.07 -17.59
C LEU A 237 -0.85 1.27 -18.26
N ALA A 238 0.23 0.77 -17.67
CA ALA A 238 1.57 0.88 -18.22
C ALA A 238 1.72 0.13 -19.55
N ILE A 239 1.10 -1.04 -19.66
CA ILE A 239 1.00 -1.83 -20.89
C ILE A 239 0.24 -1.04 -21.96
N ALA A 240 -0.96 -0.56 -21.63
CA ALA A 240 -1.78 0.21 -22.55
C ALA A 240 -1.05 1.47 -23.05
N ALA A 241 -0.39 2.19 -22.15
CA ALA A 241 0.39 3.39 -22.50
C ALA A 241 1.60 3.08 -23.40
N THR A 242 2.17 1.87 -23.31
CA THR A 242 3.27 1.45 -24.18
C THR A 242 2.82 1.31 -25.64
N TYR A 243 1.56 0.89 -25.88
CA TYR A 243 1.02 0.70 -27.23
C TYR A 243 0.32 1.92 -27.80
N TRP A 244 -0.43 2.63 -26.96
CA TRP A 244 -1.31 3.71 -27.42
C TRP A 244 -0.75 5.11 -27.11
N GLY A 245 0.42 5.19 -26.46
CA GLY A 245 0.97 6.46 -25.96
C GLY A 245 0.18 6.98 -24.76
N PRO A 246 0.22 8.29 -24.49
CA PRO A 246 -0.50 8.90 -23.37
C PRO A 246 -2.00 8.61 -23.44
N LEU A 247 -2.53 7.99 -22.38
CA LEU A 247 -3.93 7.59 -22.31
C LEU A 247 -4.83 8.77 -21.97
N SER A 248 -5.93 8.92 -22.69
CA SER A 248 -7.02 9.81 -22.27
C SER A 248 -7.66 9.30 -20.95
N THR A 249 -8.34 10.18 -20.22
CA THR A 249 -9.04 9.80 -18.98
C THR A 249 -10.04 8.67 -19.22
N SER A 250 -10.81 8.72 -20.31
CA SER A 250 -11.79 7.68 -20.65
C SER A 250 -11.13 6.34 -20.97
N THR A 251 -10.04 6.34 -21.73
CA THR A 251 -9.27 5.13 -22.04
C THR A 251 -8.62 4.56 -20.77
N GLY A 252 -8.07 5.41 -19.92
CA GLY A 252 -7.50 4.99 -18.65
C GLY A 252 -8.53 4.33 -17.74
N LEU A 253 -9.73 4.91 -17.61
CA LEU A 253 -10.84 4.32 -16.85
C LEU A 253 -11.31 2.98 -17.43
N LEU A 254 -11.36 2.85 -18.76
CA LEU A 254 -11.68 1.58 -19.41
C LEU A 254 -10.63 0.51 -19.09
N VAL A 255 -9.34 0.85 -19.16
CA VAL A 255 -8.25 -0.08 -18.83
C VAL A 255 -8.31 -0.51 -17.37
N ILE A 256 -8.61 0.43 -16.45
CA ILE A 256 -8.83 0.08 -15.02
C ILE A 256 -10.04 -0.86 -14.87
N ALA A 257 -11.12 -0.62 -15.58
CA ALA A 257 -12.29 -1.51 -15.56
C ALA A 257 -11.93 -2.91 -16.09
N LEU A 258 -11.15 -2.99 -17.16
CA LEU A 258 -10.66 -4.27 -17.70
C LEU A 258 -9.71 -5.00 -16.75
N SER A 259 -8.98 -4.28 -15.89
CA SER A 259 -8.12 -4.90 -14.87
C SER A 259 -8.88 -5.70 -13.81
N VAL A 260 -10.18 -5.51 -13.70
CA VAL A 260 -11.07 -6.30 -12.81
C VAL A 260 -11.02 -7.80 -13.16
N ALA A 261 -10.91 -8.16 -14.45
CA ALA A 261 -10.90 -9.56 -14.88
C ALA A 261 -9.66 -10.32 -14.35
N PRO A 262 -8.42 -9.92 -14.62
CA PRO A 262 -7.25 -10.59 -14.07
C PRO A 262 -7.14 -10.46 -12.53
N ALA A 263 -7.63 -9.36 -11.95
CA ALA A 263 -7.72 -9.19 -10.50
C ALA A 263 -8.67 -10.24 -9.88
N TRP A 264 -9.85 -10.45 -10.48
CA TRP A 264 -10.82 -11.44 -10.02
C TRP A 264 -10.25 -12.87 -10.12
N LEU A 265 -9.57 -13.20 -11.22
CA LEU A 265 -8.90 -14.49 -11.39
C LEU A 265 -7.83 -14.70 -10.32
N THR A 266 -6.96 -13.71 -10.11
CA THR A 266 -5.91 -13.77 -9.08
C THR A 266 -6.51 -13.91 -7.67
N PHE A 267 -7.56 -13.16 -7.37
CA PHE A 267 -8.26 -13.23 -6.09
C PHE A 267 -8.84 -14.62 -5.81
N HIS A 268 -9.53 -15.24 -6.78
CA HIS A 268 -10.19 -16.54 -6.57
C HIS A 268 -9.22 -17.71 -6.63
N PHE A 269 -8.31 -17.73 -7.60
CA PHE A 269 -7.48 -18.89 -7.89
C PHE A 269 -6.13 -18.89 -7.16
N VAL A 270 -5.64 -17.72 -6.75
CA VAL A 270 -4.35 -17.59 -6.06
C VAL A 270 -4.54 -17.12 -4.62
N GLU A 271 -5.07 -15.90 -4.43
CA GLU A 271 -5.17 -15.28 -3.10
C GLU A 271 -6.01 -16.13 -2.14
N ASN A 272 -7.26 -16.43 -2.50
CA ASN A 272 -8.18 -17.16 -1.62
C ASN A 272 -7.77 -18.63 -1.42
N ARG A 273 -7.25 -19.29 -2.45
CA ARG A 273 -6.81 -20.69 -2.32
C ARG A 273 -5.69 -20.84 -1.30
N ILE A 274 -4.71 -19.95 -1.34
CA ILE A 274 -3.58 -20.00 -0.41
C ILE A 274 -3.99 -19.47 0.97
N ARG A 275 -4.73 -18.37 1.01
CA ARG A 275 -5.19 -17.73 2.25
C ARG A 275 -6.01 -18.66 3.13
N TYR A 276 -6.95 -19.40 2.54
CA TYR A 276 -7.88 -20.28 3.25
C TYR A 276 -7.45 -21.75 3.24
N SER A 277 -6.27 -22.08 2.73
CA SER A 277 -5.72 -23.43 2.81
C SER A 277 -5.47 -23.85 4.26
N GLY A 278 -6.14 -24.89 4.72
CA GLY A 278 -5.96 -25.45 6.06
C GLY A 278 -4.50 -25.87 6.32
N ARG A 279 -3.83 -26.48 5.34
CA ARG A 279 -2.42 -26.90 5.44
C ARG A 279 -1.49 -25.72 5.67
N VAL A 280 -1.66 -24.63 4.91
CA VAL A 280 -0.84 -23.40 5.03
C VAL A 280 -1.16 -22.65 6.33
N SER A 281 -2.44 -22.71 6.76
CA SER A 281 -2.87 -22.06 8.00
C SER A 281 -2.26 -22.70 9.26
N GLN A 282 -2.08 -24.02 9.24
CA GLN A 282 -1.59 -24.78 10.39
C GLN A 282 -0.06 -24.87 10.46
N SER A 283 0.67 -24.50 9.40
CA SER A 283 2.12 -24.58 9.36
C SER A 283 2.78 -23.23 9.03
N PRO A 284 3.31 -22.50 10.02
CA PRO A 284 4.06 -21.26 9.77
C PRO A 284 5.27 -21.48 8.84
N ARG A 285 5.95 -22.63 8.98
CA ARG A 285 7.11 -22.96 8.11
C ARG A 285 6.70 -23.12 6.64
N LEU A 286 5.56 -23.78 6.38
CA LEU A 286 5.03 -23.91 5.03
C LEU A 286 4.61 -22.55 4.47
N ALA A 287 3.97 -21.71 5.27
CA ALA A 287 3.58 -20.36 4.87
C ALA A 287 4.79 -19.48 4.52
N LEU A 288 5.86 -19.56 5.31
CA LEU A 288 7.12 -18.85 5.03
C LEU A 288 7.82 -19.42 3.79
N GLY A 289 7.88 -20.75 3.65
CA GLY A 289 8.48 -21.40 2.48
C GLY A 289 7.77 -21.05 1.17
N ILE A 290 6.43 -21.03 1.16
CA ILE A 290 5.63 -20.60 0.00
C ILE A 290 5.92 -19.12 -0.30
N GLY A 291 5.93 -18.26 0.71
CA GLY A 291 6.23 -16.84 0.53
C GLY A 291 7.62 -16.61 -0.05
N ALA A 292 8.65 -17.23 0.55
CA ALA A 292 10.02 -17.14 0.07
C ALA A 292 10.19 -17.69 -1.36
N GLY A 293 9.54 -18.83 -1.67
CA GLY A 293 9.54 -19.40 -3.00
C GLY A 293 8.96 -18.47 -4.07
N PHE A 294 7.82 -17.86 -3.78
CA PHE A 294 7.22 -16.86 -4.69
C PHE A 294 8.12 -15.63 -4.86
N SER A 295 8.69 -15.08 -3.78
CA SER A 295 9.60 -13.93 -3.87
C SER A 295 10.88 -14.29 -4.64
N ALA A 296 11.42 -15.51 -4.46
CA ALA A 296 12.56 -15.99 -5.23
C ALA A 296 12.24 -16.08 -6.73
N LEU A 297 11.06 -16.60 -7.09
CA LEU A 297 10.63 -16.69 -8.50
C LEU A 297 10.49 -15.29 -9.12
N GLY A 298 9.90 -14.33 -8.43
CA GLY A 298 9.81 -12.95 -8.89
C GLY A 298 11.19 -12.32 -9.08
N ALA A 299 12.09 -12.50 -8.11
CA ALA A 299 13.46 -12.01 -8.20
C ALA A 299 14.23 -12.66 -9.37
N LEU A 300 14.11 -13.97 -9.57
CA LEU A 300 14.75 -14.69 -10.68
C LEU A 300 14.26 -14.19 -12.04
N ALA A 301 12.96 -13.90 -12.18
CA ALA A 301 12.43 -13.34 -13.42
C ALA A 301 13.01 -11.93 -13.69
N GLY A 302 13.17 -11.10 -12.66
CA GLY A 302 13.83 -9.80 -12.80
C GLY A 302 15.31 -9.92 -13.15
N VAL A 303 16.05 -10.86 -12.51
CA VAL A 303 17.46 -11.15 -12.84
C VAL A 303 17.60 -11.64 -14.28
N ALA A 304 16.69 -12.50 -14.76
CA ALA A 304 16.71 -12.95 -16.15
C ALA A 304 16.62 -11.79 -17.14
N LEU A 305 15.77 -10.80 -16.89
CA LEU A 305 15.70 -9.58 -17.70
C LEU A 305 16.97 -8.73 -17.60
N LEU A 306 17.58 -8.63 -16.41
CA LEU A 306 18.85 -7.91 -16.20
C LEU A 306 19.99 -8.54 -17.01
N LEU A 307 20.07 -9.86 -17.06
CA LEU A 307 21.14 -10.58 -17.77
C LEU A 307 20.93 -10.59 -19.28
N ALA A 308 19.71 -10.35 -19.74
CA ALA A 308 19.33 -10.33 -21.16
C ALA A 308 19.25 -8.90 -21.77
N SER A 309 19.51 -7.88 -20.94
CA SER A 309 19.47 -6.45 -21.31
C SER A 309 20.72 -5.97 -22.07
#